data_e2b03026344121fbb7830765a9f933ef
#
_entry.id   e2b03026344121fbb7830765a9f933ef
#
_cell.length_a   1.000
_cell.length_b   1.000
_cell.length_c   1.000
_cell.angle_alpha   90.00
_cell.angle_beta   90.00
_cell.angle_gamma   90.00
#
_symmetry.space_group_name_H-M   'P 1'
#
loop_
_entity.id
_entity.type
_entity.pdbx_description
1 polymer ?
#
loop_
_entity_poly.entity_id
_entity_poly.type
_entity_poly.pdbx_seq_one_letter_code
_entity_poly.pdbx_strand_id
1 'polypeptide(L)'
;NHAYQSWKKWSHKDRAELLLRVAAIIRRRKEEISAIMVYEAGKPWDEAVGDAAEGIDFIEYYARSMMELANGKPVLDREGEHNRYFYKPIGTGVTIPPWNFPFAIMAGTTLAPVVAGNTVLLKPAEDTVLTAYKLMEILEEAGLPQGVVNFVPGDPKEIGDYLVDHKDTHFVTFTGSRATGTRIYERSAVVQEGQQFLKRVIAEMGGKDAIVVDNNVDTDLAAEAIVTSAFGFSGQKCSACSRAIVHQDVH
;
A
#
# COMPACT_ATOMS: atom_id res chain seq x y z
N ASN A 1 -11.81 -16.69 -0.73
CA ASN A 1 -11.11 -17.85 -0.14
C ASN A 1 -10.77 -18.97 -1.15
N HIS A 2 -11.50 -19.13 -2.26
CA HIS A 2 -11.21 -20.19 -3.23
C HIS A 2 -9.84 -19.98 -3.90
N ALA A 3 -9.58 -18.80 -4.46
CA ALA A 3 -8.32 -18.47 -5.11
C ALA A 3 -7.11 -18.52 -4.15
N TYR A 4 -7.31 -18.25 -2.87
CA TYR A 4 -6.25 -18.36 -1.86
C TYR A 4 -5.65 -19.78 -1.78
N GLN A 5 -6.46 -20.84 -1.94
CA GLN A 5 -6.00 -22.21 -1.83
C GLN A 5 -5.03 -22.61 -2.95
N SER A 6 -5.15 -22.01 -4.13
CA SER A 6 -4.21 -22.19 -5.24
C SER A 6 -3.04 -21.21 -5.16
N TRP A 7 -3.32 -19.92 -4.91
CA TRP A 7 -2.33 -18.84 -4.90
C TRP A 7 -1.24 -19.05 -3.84
N LYS A 8 -1.58 -19.45 -2.63
CA LYS A 8 -0.62 -19.71 -1.55
C LYS A 8 0.39 -20.82 -1.87
N LYS A 9 0.11 -21.66 -2.89
CA LYS A 9 0.99 -22.75 -3.32
C LYS A 9 1.99 -22.32 -4.39
N TRP A 10 1.78 -21.13 -5.01
CA TRP A 10 2.75 -20.62 -5.97
C TRP A 10 4.08 -20.36 -5.27
N SER A 11 5.19 -20.59 -5.99
CA SER A 11 6.49 -20.30 -5.43
C SER A 11 6.66 -18.80 -5.18
N HIS A 12 7.49 -18.44 -4.22
CA HIS A 12 7.83 -17.03 -3.96
C HIS A 12 8.40 -16.36 -5.20
N LYS A 13 9.21 -17.11 -5.97
CA LYS A 13 9.81 -16.65 -7.22
C LYS A 13 8.75 -16.33 -8.27
N ASP A 14 7.80 -17.25 -8.52
CA ASP A 14 6.76 -17.04 -9.55
C ASP A 14 5.89 -15.83 -9.22
N ARG A 15 5.55 -15.63 -7.93
CA ARG A 15 4.80 -14.45 -7.47
C ARG A 15 5.61 -13.16 -7.63
N ALA A 16 6.90 -13.17 -7.30
CA ALA A 16 7.77 -12.02 -7.48
C ALA A 16 7.97 -11.68 -8.96
N GLU A 17 8.17 -12.66 -9.83
CA GLU A 17 8.29 -12.47 -11.28
C GLU A 17 7.00 -11.90 -11.88
N LEU A 18 5.82 -12.32 -11.39
CA LEU A 18 4.55 -11.72 -11.79
C LEU A 18 4.51 -10.23 -11.42
N LEU A 19 4.90 -9.86 -10.21
CA LEU A 19 4.95 -8.45 -9.81
C LEU A 19 5.94 -7.63 -10.65
N LEU A 20 7.09 -8.19 -11.00
CA LEU A 20 8.04 -7.51 -11.88
C LEU A 20 7.46 -7.29 -13.29
N ARG A 21 6.61 -8.22 -13.80
CA ARG A 21 5.84 -7.99 -15.03
C ARG A 21 4.83 -6.86 -14.88
N VAL A 22 4.12 -6.80 -13.74
CA VAL A 22 3.20 -5.69 -13.41
C VAL A 22 3.96 -4.37 -13.46
N ALA A 23 5.10 -4.26 -12.79
CA ALA A 23 5.95 -3.06 -12.80
C ALA A 23 6.38 -2.66 -14.22
N ALA A 24 6.73 -3.63 -15.07
CA ALA A 24 7.09 -3.38 -16.46
C ALA A 24 5.90 -2.85 -17.29
N ILE A 25 4.69 -3.33 -17.06
CA ILE A 25 3.47 -2.83 -17.72
C ILE A 25 3.18 -1.40 -17.27
N ILE A 26 3.22 -1.12 -15.97
CA ILE A 26 3.02 0.23 -15.43
C ILE A 26 4.02 1.20 -16.04
N ARG A 27 5.30 0.81 -16.16
CA ARG A 27 6.35 1.64 -16.76
C ARG A 27 6.04 2.02 -18.21
N ARG A 28 5.46 1.11 -18.99
CA ARG A 28 5.02 1.40 -20.37
C ARG A 28 3.78 2.29 -20.43
N ARG A 29 2.89 2.19 -19.42
CA ARG A 29 1.61 2.90 -19.36
C ARG A 29 1.65 4.09 -18.38
N LYS A 30 2.84 4.52 -17.94
CA LYS A 30 3.01 5.53 -16.88
C LYS A 30 2.29 6.83 -17.19
N GLU A 31 2.39 7.33 -18.40
CA GLU A 31 1.75 8.58 -18.83
C GLU A 31 0.22 8.47 -18.86
N GLU A 32 -0.33 7.33 -19.30
CA GLU A 32 -1.76 7.04 -19.26
C GLU A 32 -2.29 7.06 -17.81
N ILE A 33 -1.58 6.37 -16.92
CA ILE A 33 -1.94 6.31 -15.49
C ILE A 33 -1.87 7.71 -14.87
N SER A 34 -0.82 8.47 -15.18
CA SER A 34 -0.66 9.85 -14.70
C SER A 34 -1.78 10.74 -15.18
N ALA A 35 -2.16 10.65 -16.47
CA ALA A 35 -3.28 11.42 -17.02
C ALA A 35 -4.61 11.11 -16.30
N ILE A 36 -4.86 9.83 -16.00
CA ILE A 36 -6.06 9.44 -15.25
C ILE A 36 -6.08 10.12 -13.87
N MET A 37 -4.96 10.12 -13.14
CA MET A 37 -4.88 10.77 -11.82
C MET A 37 -5.05 12.29 -11.89
N VAL A 38 -4.60 12.93 -12.97
CA VAL A 38 -4.85 14.37 -13.20
C VAL A 38 -6.34 14.63 -13.35
N TYR A 39 -7.05 13.84 -14.16
CA TYR A 39 -8.47 14.04 -14.41
C TYR A 39 -9.38 13.61 -13.25
N GLU A 40 -9.04 12.53 -12.56
CA GLU A 40 -9.88 11.95 -11.52
C GLU A 40 -9.65 12.62 -10.15
N ALA A 41 -8.38 12.82 -9.76
CA ALA A 41 -7.99 13.35 -8.45
C ALA A 41 -7.58 14.83 -8.48
N GLY A 42 -7.52 15.48 -9.64
CA GLY A 42 -7.00 16.86 -9.76
C GLY A 42 -5.53 16.98 -9.41
N LYS A 43 -4.76 15.91 -9.53
CA LYS A 43 -3.34 15.88 -9.16
C LYS A 43 -2.50 16.64 -10.19
N PRO A 44 -1.53 17.52 -9.80
CA PRO A 44 -0.61 18.13 -10.74
C PRO A 44 0.15 17.08 -11.55
N TRP A 45 0.50 17.39 -12.79
CA TRP A 45 1.10 16.41 -13.70
C TRP A 45 2.40 15.79 -13.19
N ASP A 46 3.30 16.59 -12.66
CA ASP A 46 4.57 16.15 -12.07
C ASP A 46 4.35 15.26 -10.85
N GLU A 47 3.41 15.61 -9.99
CA GLU A 47 3.01 14.80 -8.84
C GLU A 47 2.35 13.47 -9.27
N ALA A 48 1.55 13.48 -10.34
CA ALA A 48 0.93 12.27 -10.88
C ALA A 48 1.97 11.32 -11.51
N VAL A 49 2.97 11.87 -12.21
CA VAL A 49 4.10 11.11 -12.75
C VAL A 49 4.94 10.52 -11.62
N GLY A 50 5.17 11.30 -10.55
CA GLY A 50 5.84 10.83 -9.33
C GLY A 50 5.10 9.68 -8.65
N ASP A 51 3.80 9.81 -8.48
CA ASP A 51 2.92 8.77 -7.90
C ASP A 51 3.00 7.46 -8.71
N ALA A 52 2.88 7.55 -10.04
CA ALA A 52 3.01 6.36 -10.89
C ALA A 52 4.40 5.70 -10.79
N ALA A 53 5.47 6.50 -10.68
CA ALA A 53 6.83 6.01 -10.51
C ALA A 53 7.02 5.34 -9.13
N GLU A 54 6.53 5.96 -8.06
CA GLU A 54 6.56 5.39 -6.71
C GLU A 54 5.81 4.05 -6.65
N GLY A 55 4.69 3.93 -7.36
CA GLY A 55 3.98 2.67 -7.49
C GLY A 55 4.83 1.56 -8.10
N ILE A 56 5.66 1.87 -9.10
CA ILE A 56 6.63 0.93 -9.67
C ILE A 56 7.67 0.53 -8.62
N ASP A 57 8.20 1.50 -7.89
CA ASP A 57 9.24 1.27 -6.88
C ASP A 57 8.72 0.37 -5.75
N PHE A 58 7.50 0.60 -5.24
CA PHE A 58 6.87 -0.28 -4.27
C PHE A 58 6.75 -1.71 -4.77
N ILE A 59 6.26 -1.89 -5.99
CA ILE A 59 6.06 -3.23 -6.56
C ILE A 59 7.39 -3.97 -6.70
N GLU A 60 8.41 -3.31 -7.22
CA GLU A 60 9.74 -3.90 -7.38
C GLU A 60 10.41 -4.18 -6.02
N TYR A 61 10.27 -3.27 -5.06
CA TYR A 61 10.79 -3.43 -3.71
C TYR A 61 10.18 -4.66 -3.02
N TYR A 62 8.84 -4.78 -3.05
CA TYR A 62 8.17 -5.92 -2.40
C TYR A 62 8.44 -7.24 -3.12
N ALA A 63 8.59 -7.24 -4.44
CA ALA A 63 8.99 -8.44 -5.18
C ALA A 63 10.36 -8.95 -4.73
N ARG A 64 11.35 -8.04 -4.62
CA ARG A 64 12.71 -8.38 -4.17
C ARG A 64 12.73 -8.79 -2.70
N SER A 65 12.06 -8.04 -1.83
CA SER A 65 11.95 -8.36 -0.39
C SER A 65 11.35 -9.74 -0.17
N MET A 66 10.32 -10.12 -0.97
CA MET A 66 9.75 -11.45 -0.85
C MET A 66 10.71 -12.56 -1.28
N MET A 67 11.54 -12.34 -2.29
CA MET A 67 12.58 -13.30 -2.69
C MET A 67 13.63 -13.50 -1.59
N GLU A 68 14.01 -12.44 -0.87
CA GLU A 68 14.91 -12.53 0.28
C GLU A 68 14.26 -13.30 1.44
N LEU A 69 13.00 -13.00 1.75
CA LEU A 69 12.24 -13.67 2.80
C LEU A 69 11.90 -15.14 2.50
N ALA A 70 11.93 -15.54 1.22
CA ALA A 70 11.63 -16.90 0.80
C ALA A 70 12.53 -17.96 1.46
N ASN A 71 13.76 -17.60 1.78
CA ASN A 71 14.73 -18.47 2.42
C ASN A 71 14.51 -18.60 3.95
N GLY A 72 13.56 -17.85 4.51
CA GLY A 72 13.36 -17.75 5.95
C GLY A 72 14.45 -16.94 6.64
N LYS A 73 14.59 -17.17 7.94
CA LYS A 73 15.67 -16.55 8.73
C LYS A 73 16.63 -17.63 9.25
N PRO A 74 17.93 -17.32 9.39
CA PRO A 74 18.85 -18.21 10.04
C PRO A 74 18.36 -18.53 11.46
N VAL A 75 18.45 -19.81 11.82
CA VAL A 75 18.14 -20.33 13.15
C VAL A 75 19.28 -21.25 13.61
N LEU A 76 19.43 -21.41 14.90
CA LEU A 76 20.44 -22.31 15.46
C LEU A 76 19.84 -23.71 15.65
N ASP A 77 20.52 -24.73 15.15
CA ASP A 77 20.22 -26.11 15.45
C ASP A 77 20.78 -26.51 16.82
N ARG A 78 20.14 -27.45 17.48
CA ARG A 78 20.65 -28.14 18.65
C ARG A 78 21.03 -29.57 18.27
N GLU A 79 21.80 -30.22 19.10
CA GLU A 79 22.16 -31.64 18.88
C GLU A 79 20.87 -32.51 18.77
N GLY A 80 20.72 -33.19 17.63
CA GLY A 80 19.54 -33.98 17.32
C GLY A 80 18.32 -33.22 16.79
N GLU A 81 18.40 -31.89 16.62
CA GLU A 81 17.30 -31.06 16.10
C GLU A 81 17.72 -30.34 14.81
N HIS A 82 16.78 -30.19 13.88
CA HIS A 82 16.92 -29.36 12.68
C HIS A 82 15.84 -28.28 12.67
N ASN A 83 16.22 -27.09 13.08
CA ASN A 83 15.30 -25.96 13.17
C ASN A 83 15.18 -25.23 11.83
N ARG A 84 13.94 -24.83 11.47
CA ARG A 84 13.68 -24.04 10.28
C ARG A 84 12.69 -22.93 10.57
N TYR A 85 12.97 -21.73 10.08
CA TYR A 85 12.06 -20.61 10.12
C TYR A 85 11.59 -20.30 8.69
N PHE A 86 10.31 -20.18 8.50
CA PHE A 86 9.72 -19.83 7.20
C PHE A 86 8.45 -19.01 7.37
N TYR A 87 8.17 -18.17 6.37
CA TYR A 87 6.99 -17.36 6.33
C TYR A 87 5.84 -18.09 5.63
N LYS A 88 4.61 -17.87 6.10
CA LYS A 88 3.38 -18.40 5.48
C LYS A 88 2.41 -17.25 5.20
N PRO A 89 1.67 -17.29 4.08
CA PRO A 89 0.54 -16.39 3.88
C PRO A 89 -0.52 -16.62 4.95
N ILE A 90 -1.18 -15.55 5.36
CA ILE A 90 -2.14 -15.57 6.47
C ILE A 90 -3.59 -15.71 6.03
N GLY A 91 -3.93 -15.37 4.79
CA GLY A 91 -5.29 -15.55 4.27
C GLY A 91 -5.76 -14.44 3.34
N THR A 92 -7.05 -14.16 3.36
CA THR A 92 -7.68 -13.09 2.59
C THR A 92 -7.74 -11.82 3.42
N GLY A 93 -7.35 -10.70 2.85
CA GLY A 93 -7.43 -9.39 3.50
C GLY A 93 -8.20 -8.36 2.70
N VAL A 94 -8.33 -7.19 3.29
CA VAL A 94 -8.95 -6.01 2.67
C VAL A 94 -7.91 -4.90 2.59
N THR A 95 -7.78 -4.29 1.42
CA THR A 95 -6.97 -3.08 1.20
C THR A 95 -7.89 -1.90 0.96
N ILE A 96 -7.70 -0.84 1.74
CA ILE A 96 -8.48 0.41 1.70
C ILE A 96 -7.50 1.58 1.53
N PRO A 97 -7.09 1.90 0.29
CA PRO A 97 -6.14 2.95 -0.01
C PRO A 97 -6.77 4.34 0.03
N PRO A 98 -5.94 5.41 0.12
CA PRO A 98 -6.42 6.78 0.10
C PRO A 98 -6.62 7.30 -1.33
N TRP A 99 -7.26 8.47 -1.43
CA TRP A 99 -7.50 9.16 -2.71
C TRP A 99 -6.31 10.04 -3.17
N ASN A 100 -5.47 10.52 -2.25
CA ASN A 100 -4.43 11.51 -2.55
C ASN A 100 -3.15 10.93 -3.19
N PHE A 101 -2.87 9.65 -2.97
CA PHE A 101 -1.89 8.84 -3.70
C PHE A 101 -2.61 7.61 -4.27
N PRO A 102 -3.46 7.86 -5.29
CA PRO A 102 -4.43 6.86 -5.72
C PRO A 102 -3.81 5.67 -6.42
N PHE A 103 -2.57 5.82 -6.94
CA PHE A 103 -1.88 4.72 -7.61
C PHE A 103 -0.80 4.08 -6.74
N ALA A 104 0.18 4.84 -6.23
CA ALA A 104 1.32 4.29 -5.49
C ALA A 104 0.90 3.53 -4.22
N ILE A 105 0.17 4.21 -3.33
CA ILE A 105 -0.23 3.60 -2.05
C ILE A 105 -1.19 2.44 -2.30
N MET A 106 -2.11 2.58 -3.25
CA MET A 106 -3.00 1.48 -3.63
C MET A 106 -2.23 0.27 -4.15
N ALA A 107 -1.31 0.47 -5.11
CA ALA A 107 -0.51 -0.60 -5.69
C ALA A 107 0.36 -1.27 -4.61
N GLY A 108 1.05 -0.48 -3.79
CA GLY A 108 1.91 -0.97 -2.72
C GLY A 108 1.15 -1.80 -1.69
N THR A 109 0.08 -1.24 -1.12
CA THR A 109 -0.71 -1.92 -0.06
C THR A 109 -1.51 -3.12 -0.57
N THR A 110 -1.84 -3.16 -1.87
CA THR A 110 -2.50 -4.31 -2.50
C THR A 110 -1.51 -5.42 -2.85
N LEU A 111 -0.36 -5.08 -3.42
CA LEU A 111 0.54 -6.06 -4.00
C LEU A 111 1.57 -6.61 -3.02
N ALA A 112 1.88 -5.90 -1.93
CA ALA A 112 2.70 -6.43 -0.85
C ALA A 112 2.10 -7.72 -0.23
N PRO A 113 0.81 -7.75 0.19
CA PRO A 113 0.22 -9.00 0.66
C PRO A 113 0.06 -10.04 -0.46
N VAL A 114 -0.18 -9.63 -1.71
CA VAL A 114 -0.32 -10.55 -2.84
C VAL A 114 0.98 -11.32 -3.09
N VAL A 115 2.14 -10.65 -3.14
CA VAL A 115 3.42 -11.34 -3.33
C VAL A 115 3.77 -12.26 -2.16
N ALA A 116 3.30 -11.93 -0.95
CA ALA A 116 3.42 -12.80 0.22
C ALA A 116 2.49 -14.04 0.17
N GLY A 117 1.66 -14.17 -0.87
CA GLY A 117 0.78 -15.34 -1.11
C GLY A 117 -0.63 -15.20 -0.54
N ASN A 118 -1.02 -14.00 -0.13
CA ASN A 118 -2.38 -13.69 0.32
C ASN A 118 -3.28 -13.29 -0.84
N THR A 119 -4.58 -13.26 -0.61
CA THR A 119 -5.57 -12.70 -1.53
C THR A 119 -6.17 -11.42 -0.95
N VAL A 120 -6.64 -10.51 -1.82
CA VAL A 120 -7.04 -9.17 -1.43
C VAL A 120 -8.40 -8.81 -2.00
N LEU A 121 -9.23 -8.18 -1.17
CA LEU A 121 -10.37 -7.37 -1.59
C LEU A 121 -9.89 -5.91 -1.64
N LEU A 122 -9.82 -5.33 -2.83
CA LEU A 122 -9.42 -3.94 -3.02
C LEU A 122 -10.67 -3.05 -3.02
N LYS A 123 -10.85 -2.29 -1.94
CA LYS A 123 -11.89 -1.26 -1.83
C LYS A 123 -11.23 0.12 -2.04
N PRO A 124 -11.27 0.68 -3.25
CA PRO A 124 -10.68 1.99 -3.53
C PRO A 124 -11.40 3.12 -2.79
N ALA A 125 -10.76 4.28 -2.72
CA ALA A 125 -11.44 5.51 -2.38
C ALA A 125 -12.49 5.85 -3.45
N GLU A 126 -13.60 6.47 -3.06
CA GLU A 126 -14.72 6.78 -3.98
C GLU A 126 -14.31 7.78 -5.06
N ASP A 127 -13.40 8.70 -4.71
CA ASP A 127 -12.92 9.75 -5.60
C ASP A 127 -11.89 9.25 -6.64
N THR A 128 -11.41 7.99 -6.55
CA THR A 128 -10.31 7.47 -7.39
C THR A 128 -10.54 6.03 -7.85
N VAL A 129 -11.78 5.74 -8.21
CA VAL A 129 -12.23 4.39 -8.63
C VAL A 129 -11.65 4.01 -10.00
N LEU A 130 -11.54 4.96 -10.93
CA LEU A 130 -10.99 4.71 -12.27
C LEU A 130 -9.50 4.39 -12.22
N THR A 131 -8.73 5.10 -11.39
CA THR A 131 -7.30 4.79 -11.16
C THR A 131 -7.15 3.37 -10.62
N ALA A 132 -8.03 2.96 -9.70
CA ALA A 132 -8.01 1.61 -9.17
C ALA A 132 -8.42 0.55 -10.19
N TYR A 133 -9.39 0.85 -11.04
CA TYR A 133 -9.78 -0.04 -12.14
C TYR A 133 -8.63 -0.22 -13.13
N LYS A 134 -7.85 0.83 -13.39
CA LYS A 134 -6.66 0.75 -14.24
C LYS A 134 -5.61 -0.23 -13.69
N LEU A 135 -5.43 -0.29 -12.37
CA LEU A 135 -4.58 -1.32 -11.77
C LEU A 135 -5.12 -2.73 -12.06
N MET A 136 -6.45 -2.93 -12.01
CA MET A 136 -7.04 -4.25 -12.31
C MET A 136 -6.77 -4.68 -13.76
N GLU A 137 -6.89 -3.77 -14.73
CA GLU A 137 -6.52 -4.07 -16.14
C GLU A 137 -5.05 -4.48 -16.27
N ILE A 138 -4.14 -3.80 -15.57
CA ILE A 138 -2.72 -4.10 -15.58
C ILE A 138 -2.44 -5.47 -14.94
N LEU A 139 -3.13 -5.81 -13.87
CA LEU A 139 -3.00 -7.11 -13.20
C LEU A 139 -3.49 -8.26 -14.11
N GLU A 140 -4.57 -8.04 -14.86
CA GLU A 140 -5.08 -8.98 -15.85
C GLU A 140 -4.08 -9.15 -17.01
N GLU A 141 -3.55 -8.05 -17.57
CA GLU A 141 -2.51 -8.06 -18.62
C GLU A 141 -1.26 -8.81 -18.15
N ALA A 142 -0.87 -8.67 -16.88
CA ALA A 142 0.29 -9.37 -16.30
C ALA A 142 0.04 -10.87 -16.08
N GLY A 143 -1.21 -11.34 -16.16
CA GLY A 143 -1.59 -12.72 -15.95
C GLY A 143 -1.81 -13.09 -14.47
N LEU A 144 -2.25 -12.13 -13.63
CA LEU A 144 -2.66 -12.45 -12.26
C LEU A 144 -3.86 -13.39 -12.27
N PRO A 145 -3.82 -14.53 -11.55
CA PRO A 145 -4.96 -15.44 -11.51
C PRO A 145 -6.21 -14.78 -10.95
N GLN A 146 -7.37 -15.10 -11.53
CA GLN A 146 -8.65 -14.57 -11.09
C GLN A 146 -8.92 -14.89 -9.60
N GLY A 147 -9.46 -13.89 -8.90
CA GLY A 147 -9.81 -13.99 -7.49
C GLY A 147 -8.64 -13.76 -6.52
N VAL A 148 -7.40 -13.56 -7.01
CA VAL A 148 -6.26 -13.17 -6.15
C VAL A 148 -6.43 -11.72 -5.67
N VAL A 149 -6.78 -10.80 -6.57
CA VAL A 149 -7.26 -9.46 -6.23
C VAL A 149 -8.68 -9.34 -6.74
N ASN A 150 -9.58 -8.86 -5.88
CA ASN A 150 -10.98 -8.64 -6.21
C ASN A 150 -11.31 -7.17 -6.00
N PHE A 151 -11.77 -6.53 -7.05
CA PHE A 151 -12.15 -5.12 -7.06
C PHE A 151 -13.55 -4.94 -6.47
N VAL A 152 -13.66 -4.17 -5.39
CA VAL A 152 -14.90 -4.00 -4.61
C VAL A 152 -15.16 -2.50 -4.38
N PRO A 153 -15.50 -1.74 -5.44
CA PRO A 153 -15.92 -0.36 -5.28
C PRO A 153 -17.28 -0.28 -4.59
N GLY A 154 -17.48 0.75 -3.78
CA GLY A 154 -18.76 0.97 -3.10
C GLY A 154 -18.66 1.98 -1.98
N ASP A 155 -19.82 2.47 -1.53
CA ASP A 155 -19.92 3.43 -0.43
C ASP A 155 -19.31 2.83 0.87
N PRO A 156 -18.30 3.48 1.46
CA PRO A 156 -17.68 3.01 2.71
C PRO A 156 -18.67 2.88 3.86
N LYS A 157 -19.76 3.63 3.85
CA LYS A 157 -20.82 3.54 4.87
C LYS A 157 -21.63 2.24 4.76
N GLU A 158 -21.74 1.68 3.55
CA GLU A 158 -22.48 0.45 3.30
C GLU A 158 -21.61 -0.78 3.44
N ILE A 159 -20.42 -0.78 2.83
CA ILE A 159 -19.59 -1.98 2.74
C ILE A 159 -18.37 -1.97 3.66
N GLY A 160 -17.93 -0.80 4.14
CA GLY A 160 -16.66 -0.66 4.87
C GLY A 160 -16.62 -1.50 6.14
N ASP A 161 -17.59 -1.32 7.01
CA ASP A 161 -17.69 -2.08 8.26
C ASP A 161 -17.87 -3.59 8.01
N TYR A 162 -18.68 -3.95 7.02
CA TYR A 162 -18.90 -5.35 6.64
C TYR A 162 -17.59 -6.05 6.23
N LEU A 163 -16.78 -5.39 5.41
CA LEU A 163 -15.49 -5.94 4.96
C LEU A 163 -14.51 -6.12 6.13
N VAL A 164 -14.48 -5.15 7.06
CA VAL A 164 -13.61 -5.21 8.25
C VAL A 164 -14.07 -6.28 9.23
N ASP A 165 -15.36 -6.37 9.50
CA ASP A 165 -15.93 -7.30 10.49
C ASP A 165 -15.97 -8.74 10.01
N HIS A 166 -16.03 -8.97 8.70
CA HIS A 166 -16.25 -10.30 8.17
C HIS A 166 -15.30 -11.33 8.79
N LYS A 167 -15.84 -12.44 9.25
CA LYS A 167 -15.12 -13.50 9.98
C LYS A 167 -13.94 -14.10 9.21
N ASP A 168 -13.94 -14.02 7.88
CA ASP A 168 -12.88 -14.52 7.00
C ASP A 168 -11.89 -13.43 6.56
N THR A 169 -12.02 -12.20 7.06
CA THR A 169 -11.02 -11.15 6.85
C THR A 169 -9.88 -11.34 7.82
N HIS A 170 -8.70 -11.74 7.32
CA HIS A 170 -7.53 -12.04 8.15
C HIS A 170 -6.71 -10.80 8.47
N PHE A 171 -6.70 -9.82 7.56
CA PHE A 171 -5.99 -8.57 7.74
C PHE A 171 -6.68 -7.42 7.03
N VAL A 172 -6.39 -6.21 7.49
CA VAL A 172 -6.79 -4.97 6.83
C VAL A 172 -5.55 -4.10 6.67
N THR A 173 -5.32 -3.61 5.44
CA THR A 173 -4.36 -2.55 5.17
C THR A 173 -5.14 -1.29 4.82
N PHE A 174 -4.94 -0.25 5.58
CA PHE A 174 -5.67 1.01 5.46
C PHE A 174 -4.69 2.18 5.41
N THR A 175 -4.95 3.14 4.55
CA THR A 175 -4.32 4.46 4.60
C THR A 175 -5.40 5.53 4.40
N GLY A 176 -5.48 6.49 5.32
CA GLY A 176 -6.48 7.55 5.26
C GLY A 176 -6.63 8.36 6.54
N SER A 177 -7.86 8.74 6.89
CA SER A 177 -8.12 9.59 8.05
C SER A 177 -7.91 8.84 9.37
N ARG A 178 -7.45 9.57 10.40
CA ARG A 178 -7.33 9.04 11.77
C ARG A 178 -8.65 8.44 12.29
N ALA A 179 -9.77 9.13 12.05
CA ALA A 179 -11.07 8.66 12.52
C ALA A 179 -11.43 7.29 11.92
N THR A 180 -11.18 7.10 10.62
CA THR A 180 -11.44 5.81 9.97
C THR A 180 -10.43 4.74 10.41
N GLY A 181 -9.14 5.07 10.50
CA GLY A 181 -8.10 4.13 10.91
C GLY A 181 -8.31 3.59 12.32
N THR A 182 -8.64 4.46 13.29
CA THR A 182 -8.96 4.04 14.67
C THR A 182 -10.22 3.18 14.71
N ARG A 183 -11.27 3.55 13.95
CA ARG A 183 -12.49 2.74 13.83
C ARG A 183 -12.20 1.33 13.27
N ILE A 184 -11.39 1.23 12.22
CA ILE A 184 -11.00 -0.06 11.65
C ILE A 184 -10.27 -0.90 12.69
N TYR A 185 -9.36 -0.29 13.44
CA TYR A 185 -8.60 -0.96 14.48
C TYR A 185 -9.49 -1.52 15.60
N GLU A 186 -10.41 -0.69 16.13
CA GLU A 186 -11.39 -1.07 17.13
C GLU A 186 -12.27 -2.23 16.65
N ARG A 187 -12.84 -2.14 15.45
CA ARG A 187 -13.71 -3.17 14.89
C ARG A 187 -12.96 -4.49 14.63
N SER A 188 -11.74 -4.40 14.15
CA SER A 188 -10.91 -5.59 13.90
C SER A 188 -10.52 -6.35 15.16
N ALA A 189 -10.54 -5.69 16.33
CA ALA A 189 -10.28 -6.31 17.62
C ALA A 189 -11.45 -7.18 18.12
N VAL A 190 -12.65 -6.99 17.57
CA VAL A 190 -13.84 -7.78 17.95
C VAL A 190 -13.81 -9.10 17.18
N VAL A 191 -13.73 -10.20 17.94
CA VAL A 191 -13.77 -11.55 17.36
C VAL A 191 -15.20 -11.89 16.99
N GLN A 192 -15.43 -12.15 15.71
CA GLN A 192 -16.75 -12.50 15.18
C GLN A 192 -17.07 -13.99 15.40
N GLU A 193 -18.36 -14.33 15.43
CA GLU A 193 -18.78 -15.73 15.53
C GLU A 193 -18.23 -16.57 14.36
N GLY A 194 -17.55 -17.68 14.69
CA GLY A 194 -16.91 -18.56 13.73
C GLY A 194 -15.55 -18.08 13.20
N GLN A 195 -15.01 -16.95 13.68
CA GLN A 195 -13.66 -16.50 13.38
C GLN A 195 -12.63 -17.37 14.10
N GLN A 196 -11.62 -17.86 13.37
CA GLN A 196 -10.62 -18.81 13.89
C GLN A 196 -9.23 -18.18 14.16
N PHE A 197 -9.08 -16.86 14.01
CA PHE A 197 -7.81 -16.14 14.10
C PHE A 197 -8.05 -14.72 14.60
N LEU A 198 -7.01 -14.05 15.06
CA LEU A 198 -7.05 -12.61 15.33
C LEU A 198 -6.66 -11.85 14.08
N LYS A 199 -7.43 -10.82 13.72
CA LYS A 199 -7.17 -9.97 12.56
C LYS A 199 -5.92 -9.12 12.78
N ARG A 200 -5.18 -8.88 11.71
CA ARG A 200 -4.05 -7.95 11.70
C ARG A 200 -4.48 -6.65 11.03
N VAL A 201 -4.08 -5.53 11.59
CA VAL A 201 -4.36 -4.21 11.03
C VAL A 201 -3.05 -3.47 10.81
N ILE A 202 -2.86 -2.95 9.60
CA ILE A 202 -1.83 -1.99 9.24
C ILE A 202 -2.58 -0.72 8.86
N ALA A 203 -2.45 0.32 9.68
CA ALA A 203 -3.17 1.57 9.50
C ALA A 203 -2.18 2.74 9.46
N GLU A 204 -2.08 3.36 8.28
CA GLU A 204 -1.35 4.60 8.04
C GLU A 204 -2.33 5.77 8.02
N MET A 205 -1.97 6.85 8.69
CA MET A 205 -2.86 8.00 8.88
C MET A 205 -2.11 9.32 8.62
N GLY A 206 -2.74 10.44 8.93
CA GLY A 206 -2.12 11.75 8.75
C GLY A 206 -0.97 12.02 9.71
N GLY A 207 -0.09 12.93 9.32
CA GLY A 207 1.07 13.39 10.08
C GLY A 207 1.10 14.89 10.30
N LYS A 208 2.07 15.34 11.10
CA LYS A 208 2.46 16.72 11.33
C LYS A 208 3.98 16.83 11.24
N ASP A 209 4.50 16.57 10.03
CA ASP A 209 5.92 16.44 9.79
C ASP A 209 6.67 17.76 9.86
N ALA A 210 7.97 17.71 10.11
CA ALA A 210 8.79 18.90 10.30
C ALA A 210 10.05 18.85 9.45
N ILE A 211 10.46 20.03 8.97
CA ILE A 211 11.80 20.25 8.41
C ILE A 211 12.62 20.98 9.46
N VAL A 212 13.81 20.48 9.76
CA VAL A 212 14.78 21.10 10.68
C VAL A 212 15.84 21.80 9.84
N VAL A 213 16.01 23.11 10.10
CA VAL A 213 16.97 23.97 9.41
C VAL A 213 18.06 24.37 10.41
N ASP A 214 19.28 23.94 10.17
CA ASP A 214 20.45 24.26 11.00
C ASP A 214 21.08 25.58 10.57
N ASN A 215 22.06 26.11 11.32
CA ASN A 215 22.66 27.43 11.10
C ASN A 215 23.68 27.48 9.95
N ASN A 216 24.17 26.34 9.46
CA ASN A 216 25.18 26.26 8.41
C ASN A 216 24.62 25.79 7.05
N VAL A 217 23.39 26.19 6.74
CA VAL A 217 22.69 25.80 5.52
C VAL A 217 22.56 26.96 4.53
N ASP A 218 22.34 26.61 3.26
CA ASP A 218 21.84 27.56 2.27
C ASP A 218 20.36 27.85 2.57
N THR A 219 20.05 29.08 2.97
CA THR A 219 18.70 29.48 3.39
C THR A 219 17.70 29.49 2.25
N ASP A 220 18.14 29.79 1.01
CA ASP A 220 17.26 29.77 -0.16
C ASP A 220 16.87 28.34 -0.51
N LEU A 221 17.83 27.42 -0.49
CA LEU A 221 17.56 25.99 -0.68
C LEU A 221 16.65 25.42 0.42
N ALA A 222 16.86 25.83 1.68
CA ALA A 222 16.01 25.42 2.80
C ALA A 222 14.57 25.95 2.63
N ALA A 223 14.40 27.19 2.21
CA ALA A 223 13.10 27.79 1.94
C ALA A 223 12.37 27.07 0.79
N GLU A 224 13.06 26.80 -0.31
CA GLU A 224 12.52 26.02 -1.44
C GLU A 224 12.06 24.63 -1.01
N ALA A 225 12.86 23.92 -0.23
CA ALA A 225 12.52 22.60 0.30
C ALA A 225 11.28 22.64 1.21
N ILE A 226 11.17 23.67 2.08
CA ILE A 226 10.00 23.88 2.93
C ILE A 226 8.75 24.14 2.08
N VAL A 227 8.83 25.04 1.10
CA VAL A 227 7.70 25.36 0.21
C VAL A 227 7.24 24.14 -0.58
N THR A 228 8.17 23.43 -1.19
CA THR A 228 7.87 22.21 -1.96
C THR A 228 7.20 21.16 -1.09
N SER A 229 7.75 20.90 0.10
CA SER A 229 7.20 19.90 1.01
C SER A 229 5.86 20.31 1.63
N ALA A 230 5.66 21.60 1.92
CA ALA A 230 4.44 22.06 2.57
C ALA A 230 3.25 22.21 1.61
N PHE A 231 3.52 22.63 0.37
CA PHE A 231 2.48 23.05 -0.57
C PHE A 231 2.37 22.19 -1.83
N GLY A 232 3.26 21.21 -2.05
CA GLY A 232 3.12 20.21 -3.09
C GLY A 232 1.76 19.52 -2.98
N PHE A 233 1.04 19.38 -4.11
CA PHE A 233 -0.34 18.90 -4.14
C PHE A 233 -1.27 19.62 -3.12
N SER A 234 -1.09 20.94 -2.97
CA SER A 234 -1.83 21.78 -2.01
C SER A 234 -1.73 21.31 -0.54
N GLY A 235 -0.63 20.65 -0.18
CA GLY A 235 -0.43 20.09 1.16
C GLY A 235 -1.28 18.86 1.48
N GLN A 236 -1.93 18.26 0.49
CA GLN A 236 -2.81 17.09 0.67
C GLN A 236 -2.00 15.79 0.76
N LYS A 237 -0.98 15.78 1.62
CA LYS A 237 -0.06 14.65 1.85
C LYS A 237 0.02 14.36 3.35
N CYS A 238 0.05 13.09 3.72
CA CYS A 238 0.30 12.66 5.11
C CYS A 238 1.69 13.10 5.59
N SER A 239 2.65 13.22 4.67
CA SER A 239 4.06 13.59 4.88
C SER A 239 4.38 15.06 4.59
N ALA A 240 3.38 15.94 4.36
CA ALA A 240 3.62 17.35 4.08
C ALA A 240 4.26 18.06 5.29
N CYS A 241 5.25 18.91 5.03
CA CYS A 241 5.84 19.74 6.06
C CYS A 241 4.76 20.68 6.63
N SER A 242 4.51 20.59 7.92
CA SER A 242 3.57 21.43 8.64
C SER A 242 4.25 22.29 9.72
N ARG A 243 5.55 22.08 9.92
CA ARG A 243 6.37 22.83 10.87
C ARG A 243 7.79 23.00 10.32
N ALA A 244 8.27 24.23 10.26
CA ALA A 244 9.68 24.51 10.06
C ALA A 244 10.31 24.82 11.43
N ILE A 245 11.34 24.07 11.82
CA ILE A 245 12.10 24.27 13.05
C ILE A 245 13.44 24.87 12.63
N VAL A 246 13.55 26.19 12.79
CA VAL A 246 14.66 26.95 12.23
C VAL A 246 15.60 27.40 13.35
N HIS A 247 16.91 27.23 13.14
CA HIS A 247 17.92 27.73 14.09
C HIS A 247 17.83 29.26 14.18
N GLN A 248 17.99 29.81 15.39
CA GLN A 248 17.80 31.23 15.67
C GLN A 248 18.68 32.19 14.83
N ASP A 249 19.84 31.73 14.39
CA ASP A 249 20.80 32.53 13.63
C ASP A 249 20.42 32.68 12.15
N VAL A 250 19.46 31.91 11.65
CA VAL A 250 18.99 31.89 10.24
C VAL A 250 17.48 32.02 10.11
N HIS A 251 16.81 32.43 11.20
CA HIS A 251 15.36 32.62 11.26
C HIS A 251 14.92 33.93 10.60
#